data_9cd3c1d08118a02d419a554239309cd6
#
_entry.id   9cd3c1d08118a02d419a554239309cd6
#
_cell.length_a   1.000
_cell.length_b   1.000
_cell.length_c   1.000
_cell.angle_alpha   90.00
_cell.angle_beta   90.00
_cell.angle_gamma   90.00
#
_symmetry.space_group_name_H-M   'P 1'
#
loop_
_entity.id
_entity.type
_entity.pdbx_description
1 polymer ?
#
loop_
_entity_poly.entity_id
_entity_poly.type
_entity_poly.pdbx_seq_one_letter_code
_entity_poly.pdbx_strand_id
1 'polypeptide(L)' 'MPYKAKSDLTKAAIKKSFLALLNEKPINQISVRDIAEGCGFNRNTIYYHYDDIPCLVEEIVIETAEKIISDYSD' A
#
# COMPACT_ATOMS: atom_id res chain seq x y z
N MET A 1 -17.73 10.20 -4.72
CA MET A 1 -16.91 10.61 -5.86
C MET A 1 -16.30 9.40 -6.53
N PRO A 2 -16.78 9.02 -7.70
CA PRO A 2 -16.26 7.80 -8.33
C PRO A 2 -14.77 7.83 -8.60
N TYR A 3 -14.22 8.97 -8.96
CA TYR A 3 -12.81 9.09 -9.25
C TYR A 3 -11.94 8.82 -8.02
N LYS A 4 -12.31 9.46 -6.91
CA LYS A 4 -11.56 9.31 -5.66
C LYS A 4 -11.68 7.88 -5.11
N ALA A 5 -12.87 7.30 -5.19
CA ALA A 5 -13.09 5.94 -4.73
C ALA A 5 -12.26 4.94 -5.53
N LYS A 6 -12.13 5.14 -6.83
CA LYS A 6 -11.33 4.26 -7.68
C LYS A 6 -9.86 4.32 -7.32
N SER A 7 -9.33 5.51 -7.04
CA SER A 7 -7.96 5.68 -6.60
C SER A 7 -7.73 5.00 -5.26
N ASP A 8 -8.67 5.14 -4.33
CA ASP A 8 -8.58 4.52 -3.01
C ASP A 8 -8.58 2.98 -3.12
N LEU A 9 -9.39 2.42 -4.01
CA LEU A 9 -9.42 0.98 -4.24
C LEU A 9 -8.10 0.47 -4.80
N THR A 10 -7.50 1.22 -5.72
CA THR A 10 -6.20 0.87 -6.29
C THR A 10 -5.13 0.87 -5.20
N LYS A 11 -5.09 1.92 -4.39
CA LYS A 11 -4.15 2.00 -3.28
C LYS A 11 -4.34 0.86 -2.27
N ALA A 12 -5.59 0.53 -1.96
CA ALA A 12 -5.90 -0.55 -1.04
C ALA A 12 -5.37 -1.89 -1.55
N ALA A 13 -5.51 -2.15 -2.86
CA ALA A 13 -5.00 -3.37 -3.46
C ALA A 13 -3.48 -3.43 -3.39
N ILE A 14 -2.80 -2.31 -3.63
CA ILE A 14 -1.34 -2.23 -3.55
C ILE A 14 -0.86 -2.51 -2.12
N LYS A 15 -1.50 -1.89 -1.13
CA LYS A 15 -1.16 -2.10 0.28
C LYS A 15 -1.39 -3.54 0.70
N LYS A 16 -2.50 -4.12 0.29
CA LYS A 16 -2.81 -5.52 0.60
C LYS A 16 -1.75 -6.45 0.03
N SER A 17 -1.34 -6.24 -1.21
CA SER A 17 -0.30 -7.04 -1.84
C SER A 17 1.02 -6.93 -1.08
N PHE A 18 1.40 -5.71 -0.69
CA PHE A 18 2.62 -5.48 0.07
C PHE A 18 2.58 -6.20 1.42
N LEU A 19 1.48 -6.08 2.14
CA LEU A 19 1.34 -6.71 3.46
C LEU A 19 1.38 -8.24 3.35
N ALA A 20 0.79 -8.79 2.29
CA ALA A 20 0.86 -10.23 2.06
C ALA A 20 2.30 -10.68 1.83
N LEU A 21 3.07 -9.89 1.09
CA LEU A 21 4.48 -10.21 0.84
C LEU A 21 5.32 -10.15 2.11
N LEU A 22 4.98 -9.26 3.04
CA LEU A 22 5.68 -9.17 4.32
C LEU A 22 5.53 -10.43 5.17
N ASN A 23 4.47 -11.20 4.96
CA ASN A 23 4.31 -12.49 5.61
C ASN A 23 5.20 -13.57 5.03
N GLU A 24 5.75 -13.34 3.83
CA GLU A 24 6.54 -14.35 3.13
C GLU A 24 8.02 -14.05 3.15
N LYS A 25 8.40 -12.76 3.19
CA LYS A 25 9.82 -12.38 3.14
C LYS A 25 10.03 -11.00 3.73
N PRO A 26 11.28 -10.70 4.15
CA PRO A 26 11.57 -9.41 4.76
C PRO A 26 11.45 -8.26 3.76
N ILE A 27 11.21 -7.06 4.30
CA ILE A 27 10.95 -5.88 3.49
C ILE A 27 12.07 -5.59 2.50
N ASN A 28 13.32 -5.84 2.88
CA ASN A 28 14.44 -5.55 1.99
C ASN A 28 14.54 -6.48 0.79
N GLN A 29 13.71 -7.52 0.75
CA GLN A 29 13.62 -8.42 -0.39
C GLN A 29 12.36 -8.23 -1.22
N ILE A 30 11.52 -7.27 -0.85
CA ILE A 30 10.30 -6.97 -1.57
C ILE A 30 10.58 -5.86 -2.57
N SER A 31 10.24 -6.10 -3.84
CA SER A 31 10.38 -5.10 -4.90
C SER A 31 9.02 -4.60 -5.36
N VAL A 32 9.01 -3.46 -6.06
CA VAL A 32 7.79 -2.95 -6.68
C VAL A 32 7.21 -3.97 -7.66
N ARG A 33 8.08 -4.68 -8.36
CA ARG A 33 7.66 -5.73 -9.27
C ARG A 33 6.88 -6.82 -8.54
N ASP A 34 7.36 -7.24 -7.36
CA ASP A 34 6.67 -8.25 -6.56
C ASP A 34 5.27 -7.78 -6.19
N ILE A 35 5.17 -6.53 -5.76
CA ILE A 35 3.88 -5.95 -5.39
C ILE A 35 2.94 -5.91 -6.59
N ALA A 36 3.44 -5.48 -7.74
CA ALA A 36 2.65 -5.41 -8.96
C ALA A 36 2.12 -6.77 -9.36
N GLU A 37 2.96 -7.80 -9.31
CA GLU A 37 2.54 -9.16 -9.63
C GLU A 37 1.47 -9.66 -8.68
N GLY A 38 1.57 -9.30 -7.40
CA GLY A 38 0.62 -9.74 -6.39
C GLY A 38 -0.76 -9.10 -6.53
N CYS A 39 -0.85 -7.88 -7.03
CA CYS A 39 -2.14 -7.20 -7.16
C CYS A 39 -2.66 -7.11 -8.59
N GLY A 40 -1.89 -7.63 -9.57
CA GLY A 40 -2.35 -7.66 -10.96
C GLY A 40 -2.22 -6.35 -11.70
N PHE A 41 -1.55 -5.36 -11.13
CA PHE A 41 -1.28 -4.09 -11.80
C PHE A 41 0.12 -4.09 -12.39
N ASN A 42 0.40 -3.19 -13.34
CA ASN A 42 1.76 -3.02 -13.80
C ASN A 42 2.52 -2.06 -12.87
N ARG A 43 3.85 -2.04 -13.00
CA ARG A 43 4.69 -1.20 -12.14
C ARG A 43 4.38 0.29 -12.28
N ASN A 44 4.01 0.72 -13.47
CA ASN A 44 3.67 2.14 -13.69
C ASN A 44 2.49 2.57 -12.84
N THR A 45 1.53 1.70 -12.64
CA THR A 45 0.38 2.00 -11.78
C THR A 45 0.83 2.24 -10.35
N ILE A 46 1.77 1.44 -9.86
CA ILE A 46 2.28 1.61 -8.50
C ILE A 46 3.07 2.90 -8.39
N TYR A 47 3.95 3.20 -9.35
CA TYR A 47 4.74 4.42 -9.34
C TYR A 47 3.89 5.69 -9.47
N TYR A 48 2.70 5.57 -10.05
CA TYR A 48 1.77 6.68 -10.08
C TYR A 48 1.33 7.10 -8.67
N HIS A 49 1.19 6.15 -7.77
CA HIS A 49 0.72 6.40 -6.40
C HIS A 49 1.85 6.53 -5.38
N TYR A 50 2.94 5.81 -5.57
CA TYR A 50 4.05 5.74 -4.62
C TYR A 50 5.37 5.76 -5.39
N ASP A 51 6.26 6.66 -5.01
CA ASP A 51 7.56 6.78 -5.69
C ASP A 51 8.45 5.55 -5.44
N ASP A 52 8.36 4.98 -4.25
CA ASP A 52 9.15 3.82 -3.86
C ASP A 52 8.47 3.10 -2.70
N ILE A 53 9.09 2.02 -2.24
CA ILE A 53 8.55 1.24 -1.13
C ILE A 53 8.54 2.03 0.17
N PRO A 54 9.57 2.80 0.55
CA PRO A 54 9.49 3.64 1.73
C PRO A 54 8.29 4.59 1.76
N CYS A 55 7.90 5.17 0.62
CA CYS A 55 6.71 6.01 0.55
C CYS A 55 5.45 5.22 0.86
N LEU A 56 5.36 3.99 0.36
CA LEU A 56 4.23 3.12 0.64
C LEU A 56 4.17 2.76 2.12
N VAL A 57 5.30 2.41 2.70
CA VAL A 57 5.38 2.07 4.13
C VAL A 57 4.97 3.26 4.98
N GLU A 58 5.45 4.45 4.64
CA GLU A 58 5.11 5.66 5.37
C GLU A 58 3.61 5.90 5.41
N GLU A 59 2.93 5.74 4.26
CA GLU A 59 1.49 5.93 4.21
C GLU A 59 0.76 4.89 5.06
N ILE A 60 1.20 3.64 5.01
CA ILE A 60 0.60 2.58 5.81
C ILE A 60 0.75 2.87 7.31
N VAL A 61 1.94 3.32 7.73
CA VAL A 61 2.19 3.65 9.13
C VAL A 61 1.31 4.81 9.59
N ILE A 62 1.21 5.85 8.78
CA ILE A 62 0.38 7.02 9.10
C ILE A 62 -1.08 6.61 9.22
N GLU A 63 -1.60 5.83 8.28
CA GLU A 63 -2.98 5.40 8.31
C GLU A 63 -3.28 4.51 9.51
N THR A 64 -2.34 3.64 9.85
CA THR A 64 -2.50 2.77 11.01
C THR A 64 -2.52 3.59 12.30
N ALA A 65 -1.62 4.56 12.42
CA ALA A 65 -1.57 5.44 13.59
C ALA A 65 -2.85 6.26 13.72
N GLU A 66 -3.35 6.79 12.61
CA GLU A 66 -4.61 7.55 12.63
C GLU A 66 -5.78 6.70 13.07
N LYS A 67 -5.82 5.46 12.61
CA LYS A 67 -6.87 4.55 12.99
C LYS A 67 -6.83 4.22 14.49
N ILE A 68 -5.64 4.01 15.03
CA ILE A 68 -5.49 3.73 16.46
C ILE A 68 -5.93 4.94 17.27
N ILE A 69 -5.52 6.14 16.88
CA ILE A 69 -5.91 7.38 17.56
C ILE A 69 -7.42 7.54 17.51
N SER A 70 -8.02 7.31 16.36
CA SER A 70 -9.46 7.42 16.19
C SER A 70 -10.22 6.43 17.09
N ASP A 71 -9.72 5.21 17.21
CA ASP A 71 -10.34 4.19 18.05
C ASP A 71 -10.26 4.54 19.53
N TYR A 72 -9.25 5.28 19.95
CA TYR A 72 -9.04 5.64 21.35
C TYR A 72 -9.58 7.01 21.75
N SER A 73 -9.97 7.83 20.79
CA SER A 73 -10.33 9.23 21.06
C SER A 73 -11.83 9.47 21.27
N ASP A 74 -12.55 8.52 21.61
CA ASP A 74 -13.98 8.67 21.88
C ASP A 74 -14.25 9.52 23.11
#